data_d50b7c0c20ff439c72119dc94437ee09
#
_entry.id   d50b7c0c20ff439c72119dc94437ee09
#
_cell.length_a   1.000
_cell.length_b   1.000
_cell.length_c   1.000
_cell.angle_alpha   90.00
_cell.angle_beta   90.00
_cell.angle_gamma   90.00
#
_symmetry.space_group_name_H-M   'P 1'
#
loop_
_entity.id
_entity.type
_entity.pdbx_description
1 polymer ?
#
loop_
_entity_poly.entity_id
_entity_poly.type
_entity_poly.pdbx_seq_one_letter_code
_entity_poly.pdbx_strand_id
1 'polypeptide(L)'
;NFHNTLSRYIKRLWPVITVQEWDPKVKSHTVLVGGVYYSDKDEDFEKCIELTFVYNPSIKKLKIGTRKFRTICGVIADTILHEIIHMRQYRRRGFKMLPEYASSASSSKVREEQIYLGCTDEIDAYGFNIACELLEKFRGNWKESIKFLNCDLKNTRIRGGCWKMYLKAFKHDHDHEIIKRLKKKVIRYLPRAEDGKPFKSRDWICH
;
A
#
# COMPACT_ATOMS: atom_id res chain seq x y z
N ASN A 1 -13.59 21.31 -6.68
CA ASN A 1 -12.30 20.99 -6.09
C ASN A 1 -12.24 19.48 -5.87
N PHE A 2 -11.23 18.78 -6.49
CA PHE A 2 -11.04 17.33 -6.45
C PHE A 2 -10.99 16.81 -5.01
N HIS A 3 -10.20 17.45 -4.15
CA HIS A 3 -10.05 17.09 -2.74
C HIS A 3 -11.39 17.10 -1.99
N ASN A 4 -12.20 18.16 -2.15
CA ASN A 4 -13.51 18.25 -1.48
C ASN A 4 -14.50 17.20 -1.99
N THR A 5 -14.43 16.86 -3.28
CA THR A 5 -15.26 15.80 -3.86
C THR A 5 -14.85 14.44 -3.33
N LEU A 6 -13.56 14.14 -3.35
CA LEU A 6 -13.00 12.88 -2.85
C LEU A 6 -13.30 12.71 -1.36
N SER A 7 -13.05 13.73 -0.54
CA SER A 7 -13.35 13.73 0.90
C SER A 7 -14.82 13.42 1.18
N ARG A 8 -15.75 13.98 0.39
CA ARG A 8 -17.19 13.67 0.55
C ARG A 8 -17.52 12.22 0.25
N TYR A 9 -16.92 11.62 -0.77
CA TYR A 9 -17.13 10.20 -1.09
C TYR A 9 -16.53 9.28 -0.05
N ILE A 10 -15.28 9.51 0.34
CA ILE A 10 -14.57 8.67 1.31
C ILE A 10 -15.23 8.75 2.69
N LYS A 11 -15.64 9.93 3.16
CA LYS A 11 -16.35 10.09 4.44
C LYS A 11 -17.64 9.30 4.57
N ARG A 12 -18.29 8.95 3.45
CA ARG A 12 -19.51 8.12 3.45
C ARG A 12 -19.21 6.63 3.61
N LEU A 13 -18.03 6.20 3.22
CA LEU A 13 -17.69 4.78 3.15
C LEU A 13 -16.91 4.30 4.37
N TRP A 14 -16.05 5.15 4.96
CA TRP A 14 -15.15 4.79 6.07
C TRP A 14 -14.83 5.99 6.94
N PRO A 15 -14.40 5.77 8.21
CA PRO A 15 -13.89 6.82 9.07
C PRO A 15 -12.50 7.28 8.59
N VAL A 16 -12.47 7.94 7.44
CA VAL A 16 -11.25 8.44 6.81
C VAL A 16 -11.27 9.97 6.81
N ILE A 17 -10.20 10.57 7.30
CA ILE A 17 -9.91 11.99 7.10
C ILE A 17 -8.92 12.18 5.96
N THR A 18 -8.91 13.36 5.37
CA THR A 18 -7.95 13.72 4.33
C THR A 18 -7.21 14.98 4.74
N VAL A 19 -5.88 14.94 4.69
CA VAL A 19 -4.98 16.04 5.01
C VAL A 19 -4.26 16.50 3.75
N GLN A 20 -3.98 17.81 3.64
CA GLN A 20 -3.15 18.38 2.58
C GLN A 20 -1.84 18.87 3.16
N GLU A 21 -0.76 18.44 2.55
CA GLU A 21 0.58 18.89 2.88
C GLU A 21 1.30 19.49 1.67
N TRP A 22 2.32 20.28 1.94
CA TRP A 22 3.09 20.99 0.92
C TRP A 22 4.56 20.67 1.09
N ASP A 23 5.17 20.08 0.05
CA ASP A 23 6.61 19.78 0.02
C ASP A 23 7.20 20.28 -1.31
N PRO A 24 8.16 21.23 -1.30
CA PRO A 24 8.82 21.74 -2.49
C PRO A 24 9.62 20.68 -3.25
N LYS A 25 9.97 19.56 -2.62
CA LYS A 25 10.65 18.43 -3.26
C LYS A 25 9.74 17.60 -4.16
N VAL A 26 8.42 17.70 -3.98
CA VAL A 26 7.45 17.02 -4.84
C VAL A 26 7.43 17.69 -6.21
N LYS A 27 7.53 16.91 -7.27
CA LYS A 27 7.48 17.45 -8.65
C LYS A 27 6.16 18.15 -8.92
N SER A 28 6.21 19.31 -9.60
CA SER A 28 5.05 20.18 -9.88
C SER A 28 3.87 19.53 -10.62
N HIS A 29 4.03 18.34 -11.17
CA HIS A 29 2.97 17.59 -11.87
C HIS A 29 2.59 16.28 -11.16
N THR A 30 3.00 16.12 -9.92
CA THR A 30 2.84 14.90 -9.12
C THR A 30 2.05 15.21 -7.85
N VAL A 31 1.28 14.25 -7.39
CA VAL A 31 0.67 14.19 -6.06
C VAL A 31 1.19 12.93 -5.41
N LEU A 32 1.74 13.02 -4.22
CA LEU A 32 2.02 11.85 -3.41
C LEU A 32 0.81 11.60 -2.51
N VAL A 33 0.52 10.33 -2.25
CA VAL A 33 -0.54 9.90 -1.36
C VAL A 33 0.11 9.00 -0.31
N GLY A 34 -0.09 9.36 0.94
CA GLY A 34 0.27 8.56 2.09
C GLY A 34 -0.97 8.17 2.88
N GLY A 35 -0.84 7.17 3.75
CA GLY A 35 -1.87 6.78 4.70
C GLY A 35 -1.26 6.51 6.06
N VAL A 36 -2.06 6.68 7.10
CA VAL A 36 -1.74 6.29 8.47
C VAL A 36 -3.01 5.76 9.11
N TYR A 37 -2.88 4.63 9.81
CA TYR A 37 -3.89 4.16 10.73
C TYR A 37 -3.57 4.61 12.15
N TYR A 38 -4.53 5.28 12.78
CA TYR A 38 -4.49 5.59 14.20
C TYR A 38 -5.35 4.58 14.97
N SER A 39 -4.86 4.16 16.14
CA SER A 39 -5.60 3.23 16.98
C SER A 39 -6.98 3.79 17.38
N ASP A 40 -8.00 2.95 17.39
CA ASP A 40 -9.34 3.32 17.90
C ASP A 40 -9.32 3.81 19.35
N LYS A 41 -8.19 3.65 20.05
CA LYS A 41 -7.96 4.11 21.43
C LYS A 41 -7.17 5.42 21.53
N ASP A 42 -6.75 5.98 20.40
CA ASP A 42 -6.15 7.31 20.37
C ASP A 42 -7.27 8.35 20.49
N GLU A 43 -7.45 8.88 21.69
CA GLU A 43 -8.56 9.81 22.03
C GLU A 43 -8.54 11.10 21.22
N ASP A 44 -7.38 11.47 20.65
CA ASP A 44 -7.19 12.68 19.86
C ASP A 44 -7.71 12.56 18.40
N PHE A 45 -8.12 11.37 17.95
CA PHE A 45 -8.52 11.14 16.56
C PHE A 45 -9.97 10.65 16.44
N GLU A 46 -10.83 11.47 15.84
CA GLU A 46 -12.22 11.09 15.51
C GLU A 46 -12.30 9.97 14.47
N LYS A 47 -11.24 9.79 13.68
CA LYS A 47 -11.19 8.86 12.54
C LYS A 47 -9.90 8.05 12.58
N CYS A 48 -10.02 6.77 12.33
CA CYS A 48 -8.90 5.85 12.45
C CYS A 48 -7.98 5.77 11.22
N ILE A 49 -8.35 6.34 10.08
CA ILE A 49 -7.51 6.37 8.88
C ILE A 49 -7.35 7.81 8.39
N GLU A 50 -6.11 8.22 8.21
CA GLU A 50 -5.77 9.48 7.57
C GLU A 50 -5.16 9.22 6.19
N LEU A 51 -5.60 9.99 5.20
CA LEU A 51 -4.98 10.04 3.87
C LEU A 51 -4.33 11.40 3.68
N THR A 52 -3.02 11.41 3.54
CA THR A 52 -2.24 12.61 3.30
C THR A 52 -1.96 12.78 1.81
N PHE A 53 -2.31 13.97 1.28
CA PHE A 53 -2.00 14.35 -0.10
C PHE A 53 -0.90 15.40 -0.09
N VAL A 54 0.29 15.06 -0.61
CA VAL A 54 1.43 15.96 -0.63
C VAL A 54 1.60 16.57 -2.00
N TYR A 55 1.67 17.90 -2.07
CA TYR A 55 1.76 18.69 -3.29
C TYR A 55 3.00 19.60 -3.27
N ASN A 56 3.48 19.95 -4.44
CA ASN A 56 4.45 21.04 -4.55
C ASN A 56 3.75 22.40 -4.31
N PRO A 57 4.26 23.27 -3.42
CA PRO A 57 3.63 24.56 -3.10
C PRO A 57 3.53 25.53 -4.29
N SER A 58 4.32 25.34 -5.35
CA SER A 58 4.21 26.14 -6.57
C SER A 58 3.00 25.82 -7.45
N ILE A 59 2.26 24.73 -7.12
CA ILE A 59 1.09 24.32 -7.89
C ILE A 59 -0.14 25.13 -7.48
N LYS A 60 -0.50 26.12 -8.29
CA LYS A 60 -1.79 26.82 -8.13
C LYS A 60 -2.98 26.01 -8.68
N LYS A 61 -2.75 25.18 -9.70
CA LYS A 61 -3.79 24.41 -10.37
C LYS A 61 -3.21 23.13 -10.98
N LEU A 62 -3.56 21.97 -10.44
CA LEU A 62 -3.15 20.68 -11.00
C LEU A 62 -4.14 20.24 -12.08
N LYS A 63 -3.68 20.11 -13.32
CA LYS A 63 -4.45 19.51 -14.39
C LYS A 63 -4.20 17.99 -14.41
N ILE A 64 -5.25 17.21 -14.15
CA ILE A 64 -5.18 15.74 -14.11
C ILE A 64 -5.94 15.19 -15.32
N GLY A 65 -5.22 14.60 -16.27
CA GLY A 65 -5.84 13.86 -17.38
C GLY A 65 -6.37 12.49 -16.89
N THR A 66 -7.29 11.89 -17.66
CA THR A 66 -8.01 10.65 -17.30
C THR A 66 -7.08 9.52 -16.86
N ARG A 67 -5.96 9.32 -17.54
CA ARG A 67 -4.99 8.26 -17.18
C ARG A 67 -4.37 8.50 -15.80
N LYS A 68 -3.92 9.73 -15.53
CA LYS A 68 -3.37 10.09 -14.21
C LYS A 68 -4.42 10.01 -13.12
N PHE A 69 -5.66 10.42 -13.41
CA PHE A 69 -6.77 10.30 -12.50
C PHE A 69 -6.99 8.84 -12.05
N ARG A 70 -7.06 7.91 -12.99
CA ARG A 70 -7.17 6.48 -12.68
C ARG A 70 -6.03 5.97 -11.81
N THR A 71 -4.79 6.39 -12.14
CA THR A 71 -3.62 6.02 -11.31
C THR A 71 -3.74 6.54 -9.89
N ILE A 72 -4.16 7.80 -9.71
CA ILE A 72 -4.36 8.38 -8.36
C ILE A 72 -5.47 7.63 -7.60
N CYS A 73 -6.58 7.31 -8.26
CA CYS A 73 -7.64 6.51 -7.64
C CYS A 73 -7.15 5.14 -7.20
N GLY A 74 -6.33 4.47 -8.03
CA GLY A 74 -5.70 3.20 -7.66
C GLY A 74 -4.82 3.34 -6.43
N VAL A 75 -3.91 4.32 -6.41
CA VAL A 75 -3.03 4.57 -5.24
C VAL A 75 -3.85 4.85 -3.98
N ILE A 76 -4.92 5.65 -4.07
CA ILE A 76 -5.80 5.92 -2.92
C ILE A 76 -6.44 4.63 -2.41
N ALA A 77 -6.98 3.81 -3.32
CA ALA A 77 -7.60 2.54 -2.96
C ALA A 77 -6.60 1.59 -2.28
N ASP A 78 -5.41 1.46 -2.86
CA ASP A 78 -4.33 0.63 -2.30
C ASP A 78 -3.90 1.11 -0.92
N THR A 79 -3.79 2.45 -0.72
CA THR A 79 -3.46 3.04 0.58
C THR A 79 -4.55 2.76 1.61
N ILE A 80 -5.83 2.97 1.28
CA ILE A 80 -6.93 2.68 2.21
C ILE A 80 -6.95 1.20 2.60
N LEU A 81 -6.79 0.30 1.64
CA LEU A 81 -6.77 -1.14 1.91
C LEU A 81 -5.60 -1.54 2.80
N HIS A 82 -4.45 -0.92 2.62
CA HIS A 82 -3.28 -1.09 3.46
C HIS A 82 -3.60 -0.73 4.93
N GLU A 83 -4.15 0.46 5.16
CA GLU A 83 -4.50 0.92 6.50
C GLU A 83 -5.62 0.08 7.15
N ILE A 84 -6.57 -0.44 6.36
CA ILE A 84 -7.59 -1.38 6.85
C ILE A 84 -6.94 -2.67 7.36
N ILE A 85 -5.88 -3.14 6.74
CA ILE A 85 -5.16 -4.33 7.23
C ILE A 85 -4.52 -4.02 8.57
N HIS A 86 -3.86 -2.87 8.73
CA HIS A 86 -3.31 -2.43 10.01
C HIS A 86 -4.40 -2.33 11.08
N MET A 87 -5.55 -1.74 10.78
CA MET A 87 -6.69 -1.71 11.69
C MET A 87 -7.08 -3.12 12.17
N ARG A 88 -7.17 -4.09 11.26
CA ARG A 88 -7.49 -5.49 11.62
C ARG A 88 -6.40 -6.14 12.47
N GLN A 89 -5.13 -5.89 12.17
CA GLN A 89 -3.99 -6.38 12.94
C GLN A 89 -4.00 -5.84 14.36
N TYR A 90 -4.20 -4.54 14.55
CA TYR A 90 -4.28 -3.90 15.86
C TYR A 90 -5.45 -4.44 16.68
N ARG A 91 -6.65 -4.53 16.09
CA ARG A 91 -7.82 -5.11 16.77
C ARG A 91 -7.61 -6.54 17.22
N ARG A 92 -7.01 -7.39 16.38
CA ARG A 92 -6.69 -8.79 16.72
C ARG A 92 -5.73 -8.92 17.91
N ARG A 93 -4.84 -7.97 18.11
CA ARG A 93 -3.87 -7.94 19.25
C ARG A 93 -4.38 -7.18 20.46
N GLY A 94 -5.63 -6.73 20.48
CA GLY A 94 -6.14 -5.88 21.56
C GLY A 94 -5.41 -4.55 21.65
N PHE A 95 -5.05 -3.96 20.49
CA PHE A 95 -4.36 -2.66 20.33
C PHE A 95 -2.94 -2.61 20.89
N LYS A 96 -2.29 -3.75 21.10
CA LYS A 96 -0.89 -3.80 21.52
C LYS A 96 0.04 -3.51 20.35
N MET A 97 0.99 -2.60 20.55
CA MET A 97 2.04 -2.30 19.58
C MET A 97 3.04 -3.46 19.50
N LEU A 98 3.53 -3.76 18.31
CA LEU A 98 4.61 -4.74 18.14
C LEU A 98 5.95 -4.12 18.55
N PRO A 99 6.83 -4.90 19.24
CA PRO A 99 8.17 -4.42 19.59
C PRO A 99 9.02 -4.01 18.37
N GLU A 100 8.75 -4.59 17.21
CA GLU A 100 9.45 -4.30 15.95
C GLU A 100 9.36 -2.82 15.55
N TYR A 101 8.25 -2.13 15.88
CA TYR A 101 8.10 -0.70 15.62
C TYR A 101 8.93 0.19 16.56
N ALA A 102 9.19 -0.26 17.77
CA ALA A 102 9.97 0.49 18.75
C ALA A 102 11.48 0.51 18.41
N SER A 103 11.96 -0.44 17.62
CA SER A 103 13.38 -0.59 17.26
C SER A 103 13.80 0.13 15.97
N SER A 104 12.92 0.90 15.35
CA SER A 104 13.15 1.49 14.02
C SER A 104 14.12 2.67 13.98
N ALA A 105 14.53 3.23 15.12
CA ALA A 105 15.52 4.30 15.16
C ALA A 105 16.91 3.79 14.74
N SER A 106 17.35 4.12 13.53
CA SER A 106 18.65 3.73 12.97
C SER A 106 19.40 4.95 12.45
N SER A 107 20.72 4.85 12.40
CA SER A 107 21.62 5.88 11.89
C SER A 107 21.56 6.07 10.35
N SER A 108 20.83 5.22 9.63
CA SER A 108 20.78 5.23 8.16
C SER A 108 19.33 5.08 7.67
N LYS A 109 18.89 6.02 6.82
CA LYS A 109 17.55 5.98 6.19
C LYS A 109 17.24 4.68 5.45
N VAL A 110 18.27 4.08 4.80
CA VAL A 110 18.11 2.80 4.11
C VAL A 110 17.81 1.68 5.10
N ARG A 111 18.49 1.67 6.24
CA ARG A 111 18.29 0.67 7.29
C ARG A 111 16.94 0.88 7.98
N GLU A 112 16.53 2.11 8.21
CA GLU A 112 15.18 2.43 8.74
C GLU A 112 14.08 1.89 7.81
N GLU A 113 14.21 2.15 6.49
CA GLU A 113 13.28 1.62 5.50
C GLU A 113 13.26 0.08 5.51
N GLN A 114 14.42 -0.58 5.61
CA GLN A 114 14.50 -2.04 5.66
C GLN A 114 13.88 -2.60 6.95
N ILE A 115 14.11 -1.97 8.10
CA ILE A 115 13.50 -2.37 9.38
C ILE A 115 11.98 -2.23 9.28
N TYR A 116 11.48 -1.09 8.82
CA TYR A 116 10.06 -0.82 8.62
C TYR A 116 9.42 -1.87 7.70
N LEU A 117 9.95 -2.05 6.50
CA LEU A 117 9.45 -3.04 5.54
C LEU A 117 9.59 -4.49 6.03
N GLY A 118 10.50 -4.75 6.99
CA GLY A 118 10.69 -6.04 7.62
C GLY A 118 9.71 -6.36 8.74
N CYS A 119 8.96 -5.37 9.24
CA CYS A 119 7.95 -5.57 10.27
C CYS A 119 6.87 -6.55 9.80
N THR A 120 6.41 -7.39 10.72
CA THR A 120 5.43 -8.44 10.40
C THR A 120 4.12 -7.86 9.85
N ASP A 121 3.67 -6.74 10.40
CA ASP A 121 2.45 -6.06 9.97
C ASP A 121 2.59 -5.48 8.57
N GLU A 122 3.74 -4.86 8.26
CA GLU A 122 4.03 -4.30 6.94
C GLU A 122 4.13 -5.39 5.86
N ILE A 123 4.80 -6.50 6.18
CA ILE A 123 4.87 -7.66 5.27
C ILE A 123 3.47 -8.21 4.96
N ASP A 124 2.56 -8.19 5.92
CA ASP A 124 1.19 -8.65 5.73
C ASP A 124 0.38 -7.65 4.87
N ALA A 125 0.44 -6.37 5.19
CA ALA A 125 -0.28 -5.31 4.48
C ALA A 125 0.22 -5.17 3.04
N TYR A 126 1.53 -5.06 2.83
CA TYR A 126 2.11 -5.03 1.48
C TYR A 126 1.94 -6.35 0.72
N GLY A 127 1.93 -7.48 1.43
CA GLY A 127 1.64 -8.78 0.82
C GLY A 127 0.26 -8.80 0.16
N PHE A 128 -0.74 -8.19 0.80
CA PHE A 128 -2.07 -8.00 0.24
C PHE A 128 -2.06 -7.05 -0.97
N ASN A 129 -1.45 -5.87 -0.83
CA ASN A 129 -1.37 -4.90 -1.93
C ASN A 129 -0.71 -5.50 -3.18
N ILE A 130 0.42 -6.21 -3.00
CA ILE A 130 1.12 -6.87 -4.11
C ILE A 130 0.23 -7.95 -4.74
N ALA A 131 -0.51 -8.71 -3.96
CA ALA A 131 -1.45 -9.69 -4.51
C ALA A 131 -2.53 -9.01 -5.37
N CYS A 132 -3.09 -7.89 -4.92
CA CYS A 132 -4.06 -7.09 -5.70
C CYS A 132 -3.43 -6.55 -7.00
N GLU A 133 -2.24 -5.94 -6.94
CA GLU A 133 -1.50 -5.45 -8.10
C GLU A 133 -1.27 -6.56 -9.14
N LEU A 134 -0.90 -7.76 -8.68
CA LEU A 134 -0.64 -8.90 -9.56
C LEU A 134 -1.91 -9.45 -10.19
N LEU A 135 -2.99 -9.55 -9.42
CA LEU A 135 -4.29 -10.01 -9.93
C LEU A 135 -4.85 -9.05 -10.98
N GLU A 136 -4.74 -7.75 -10.76
CA GLU A 136 -5.10 -6.75 -11.75
C GLU A 136 -4.25 -6.90 -13.02
N LYS A 137 -2.92 -6.96 -12.85
CA LYS A 137 -1.96 -7.07 -13.95
C LYS A 137 -2.16 -8.31 -14.79
N PHE A 138 -2.41 -9.45 -14.18
CA PHE A 138 -2.56 -10.75 -14.85
C PHE A 138 -4.02 -11.20 -14.96
N ARG A 139 -4.96 -10.26 -14.78
CA ARG A 139 -6.41 -10.50 -14.95
C ARG A 139 -6.91 -11.71 -14.16
N GLY A 140 -6.47 -11.85 -12.92
CA GLY A 140 -6.84 -12.94 -12.04
C GLY A 140 -6.03 -14.24 -12.23
N ASN A 141 -5.07 -14.27 -13.14
CA ASN A 141 -4.23 -15.45 -13.36
C ASN A 141 -3.17 -15.57 -12.26
N TRP A 142 -3.46 -16.37 -11.23
CA TRP A 142 -2.58 -16.58 -10.10
C TRP A 142 -1.26 -17.31 -10.47
N LYS A 143 -1.27 -18.19 -11.48
CA LYS A 143 -0.05 -18.90 -11.94
C LYS A 143 0.96 -17.93 -12.52
N GLU A 144 0.52 -17.01 -13.37
CA GLU A 144 1.37 -15.94 -13.92
C GLU A 144 1.83 -14.97 -12.82
N SER A 145 0.99 -14.71 -11.83
CA SER A 145 1.35 -13.91 -10.67
C SER A 145 2.51 -14.54 -9.87
N ILE A 146 2.45 -15.84 -9.60
CA ILE A 146 3.55 -16.56 -8.92
C ILE A 146 4.82 -16.58 -9.76
N LYS A 147 4.70 -16.84 -11.06
CA LYS A 147 5.84 -16.81 -12.00
C LYS A 147 6.52 -15.45 -11.96
N PHE A 148 5.73 -14.36 -11.98
CA PHE A 148 6.24 -13.01 -11.91
C PHE A 148 7.00 -12.70 -10.61
N LEU A 149 6.55 -13.19 -9.45
CA LEU A 149 7.23 -13.02 -8.16
C LEU A 149 8.65 -13.63 -8.16
N ASN A 150 8.93 -14.57 -9.04
CA ASN A 150 10.22 -15.24 -9.15
C ASN A 150 11.09 -14.71 -10.31
N CYS A 151 10.57 -13.75 -11.11
CA CYS A 151 11.35 -13.15 -12.17
C CYS A 151 12.37 -12.14 -11.64
N ASP A 152 13.56 -12.08 -12.22
CA ASP A 152 14.50 -11.00 -12.00
C ASP A 152 14.01 -9.72 -12.67
N LEU A 153 13.64 -8.73 -11.85
CA LEU A 153 13.10 -7.44 -12.31
C LEU A 153 14.14 -6.35 -12.48
N LYS A 154 15.44 -6.63 -12.29
CA LYS A 154 16.51 -5.61 -12.43
C LYS A 154 16.44 -4.90 -13.78
N ASN A 155 16.22 -5.67 -14.83
CA ASN A 155 16.22 -5.20 -16.22
C ASN A 155 14.81 -4.99 -16.80
N THR A 156 13.76 -5.12 -16.03
CA THR A 156 12.40 -4.96 -16.54
C THR A 156 11.97 -3.49 -16.46
N ARG A 157 11.34 -3.00 -17.55
CA ARG A 157 10.69 -1.67 -17.59
C ARG A 157 9.37 -1.62 -16.81
N ILE A 158 9.21 -2.44 -15.78
CA ILE A 158 8.01 -2.43 -14.96
C ILE A 158 8.03 -1.15 -14.12
N ARG A 159 7.06 -0.29 -14.34
CA ARG A 159 6.92 0.97 -13.63
C ARG A 159 6.22 0.72 -12.29
N GLY A 160 6.88 1.11 -11.19
CA GLY A 160 6.28 1.19 -9.87
C GLY A 160 5.88 -0.16 -9.26
N GLY A 161 4.99 -0.08 -8.26
CA GLY A 161 4.42 -1.19 -7.52
C GLY A 161 5.20 -1.57 -6.27
N CYS A 162 4.44 -2.09 -5.30
CA CYS A 162 4.98 -2.45 -3.99
C CYS A 162 6.03 -3.57 -4.08
N TRP A 163 5.85 -4.52 -5.01
CA TRP A 163 6.84 -5.57 -5.22
C TRP A 163 8.22 -5.03 -5.62
N LYS A 164 8.24 -4.08 -6.56
CA LYS A 164 9.51 -3.45 -7.00
C LYS A 164 10.14 -2.62 -5.89
N MET A 165 9.35 -1.95 -5.07
CA MET A 165 9.82 -1.20 -3.89
C MET A 165 10.57 -2.13 -2.95
N TYR A 166 10.00 -3.26 -2.58
CA TYR A 166 10.66 -4.26 -1.74
C TYR A 166 11.95 -4.81 -2.36
N LEU A 167 11.91 -5.22 -3.62
CA LEU A 167 13.12 -5.71 -4.29
C LEU A 167 14.24 -4.66 -4.29
N LYS A 168 13.91 -3.39 -4.49
CA LYS A 168 14.89 -2.30 -4.43
C LYS A 168 15.46 -2.12 -3.02
N ALA A 169 14.62 -2.11 -1.99
CA ALA A 169 15.03 -1.95 -0.59
C ALA A 169 15.98 -3.08 -0.16
N PHE A 170 15.75 -4.29 -0.64
CA PHE A 170 16.55 -5.48 -0.34
C PHE A 170 17.50 -5.88 -1.50
N LYS A 171 17.97 -4.88 -2.29
CA LYS A 171 19.02 -5.03 -3.33
C LYS A 171 18.75 -6.13 -4.38
N HIS A 172 17.47 -6.41 -4.65
CA HIS A 172 17.01 -7.48 -5.55
C HIS A 172 17.46 -8.89 -5.12
N ASP A 173 17.74 -9.08 -3.85
CA ASP A 173 18.05 -10.39 -3.29
C ASP A 173 16.75 -11.17 -3.03
N HIS A 174 16.43 -12.09 -3.94
CA HIS A 174 15.25 -12.95 -3.83
C HIS A 174 15.37 -13.99 -2.71
N ASP A 175 16.57 -14.23 -2.21
CA ASP A 175 16.86 -15.17 -1.10
C ASP A 175 16.84 -14.49 0.26
N HIS A 176 16.78 -13.16 0.31
CA HIS A 176 16.65 -12.41 1.55
C HIS A 176 15.42 -12.86 2.32
N GLU A 177 15.56 -13.06 3.63
CA GLU A 177 14.50 -13.61 4.49
C GLU A 177 13.20 -12.81 4.44
N ILE A 178 13.29 -11.48 4.43
CA ILE A 178 12.14 -10.59 4.30
C ILE A 178 11.41 -10.81 2.96
N ILE A 179 12.15 -10.95 1.87
CA ILE A 179 11.57 -11.21 0.55
C ILE A 179 10.89 -12.59 0.50
N LYS A 180 11.48 -13.61 1.12
CA LYS A 180 10.85 -14.94 1.25
C LYS A 180 9.57 -14.88 2.06
N ARG A 181 9.57 -14.17 3.20
CA ARG A 181 8.37 -13.96 4.03
C ARG A 181 7.27 -13.25 3.25
N LEU A 182 7.62 -12.16 2.55
CA LEU A 182 6.69 -11.41 1.71
C LEU A 182 6.09 -12.27 0.60
N LYS A 183 6.91 -13.04 -0.15
CA LYS A 183 6.41 -13.97 -1.17
C LYS A 183 5.37 -14.95 -0.60
N LYS A 184 5.65 -15.55 0.57
CA LYS A 184 4.70 -16.44 1.25
C LYS A 184 3.38 -15.73 1.57
N LYS A 185 3.42 -14.47 1.98
CA LYS A 185 2.22 -13.69 2.26
C LYS A 185 1.44 -13.37 0.98
N VAL A 186 2.10 -12.88 -0.06
CA VAL A 186 1.48 -12.64 -1.37
C VAL A 186 0.76 -13.90 -1.88
N ILE A 187 1.43 -15.05 -1.85
CA ILE A 187 0.86 -16.33 -2.32
C ILE A 187 -0.40 -16.72 -1.51
N ARG A 188 -0.46 -16.40 -0.23
CA ARG A 188 -1.66 -16.65 0.60
C ARG A 188 -2.85 -15.79 0.17
N TYR A 189 -2.59 -14.57 -0.29
CA TYR A 189 -3.62 -13.65 -0.75
C TYR A 189 -4.02 -13.88 -2.21
N LEU A 190 -3.24 -14.61 -2.99
CA LEU A 190 -3.64 -14.99 -4.34
C LEU A 190 -4.73 -16.08 -4.26
N PRO A 191 -5.94 -15.81 -4.77
CA PRO A 191 -7.02 -16.79 -4.75
C PRO A 191 -6.62 -18.00 -5.59
N ARG A 192 -6.72 -19.16 -5.01
CA ARG A 192 -6.64 -20.42 -5.74
C ARG A 192 -8.05 -20.70 -6.28
N ALA A 193 -8.34 -20.19 -7.46
CA ALA A 193 -9.54 -20.62 -8.15
C ALA A 193 -9.36 -22.11 -8.49
N GLU A 194 -10.03 -22.98 -7.76
CA GLU A 194 -10.06 -24.42 -8.07
C GLU A 194 -10.63 -24.69 -9.47
N ASP A 195 -11.45 -23.77 -9.99
CA ASP A 195 -12.20 -23.93 -11.23
C ASP A 195 -11.70 -23.06 -12.41
N GLY A 196 -10.54 -22.41 -12.30
CA GLY A 196 -10.03 -21.56 -13.39
C GLY A 196 -10.87 -20.32 -13.71
N LYS A 197 -11.91 -20.01 -12.92
CA LYS A 197 -12.77 -18.84 -13.12
C LYS A 197 -12.07 -17.57 -12.63
N PRO A 198 -12.14 -16.46 -13.37
CA PRO A 198 -11.58 -15.19 -12.91
C PRO A 198 -12.27 -14.75 -11.61
N PHE A 199 -11.47 -14.42 -10.63
CA PHE A 199 -11.94 -13.92 -9.34
C PHE A 199 -12.69 -12.60 -9.54
N LYS A 200 -13.90 -12.48 -9.02
CA LYS A 200 -14.64 -11.22 -9.07
C LYS A 200 -14.22 -10.36 -7.89
N SER A 201 -13.83 -9.12 -8.13
CA SER A 201 -13.37 -8.15 -7.12
C SER A 201 -14.32 -7.97 -5.92
N ARG A 202 -15.58 -8.39 -6.04
CA ARG A 202 -16.59 -8.36 -4.96
C ARG A 202 -16.34 -9.37 -3.85
N ASP A 203 -15.57 -10.42 -4.11
CA ASP A 203 -15.35 -11.52 -3.15
C ASP A 203 -14.27 -11.19 -2.10
N TRP A 204 -13.58 -10.06 -2.24
CA TRP A 204 -12.52 -9.60 -1.34
C TRP A 204 -13.02 -8.91 -0.07
N ILE A 205 -14.26 -8.44 -0.05
CA ILE A 205 -14.81 -7.57 1.00
C ILE A 205 -15.52 -8.35 2.10
N CYS A 206 -15.79 -9.64 1.91
CA CYS A 206 -16.72 -10.42 2.73
C CYS A 206 -16.12 -11.51 3.62
N HIS A 207 -14.81 -11.50 3.94
CA HIS A 207 -14.29 -12.48 4.91
C HIS A 207 -13.43 -11.85 5.99
#